data_f6dee8d11e54f8773f5fbae39e2e1616
#
_entry.id   f6dee8d11e54f8773f5fbae39e2e1616
#
_cell.length_a   1.000
_cell.length_b   1.000
_cell.length_c   1.000
_cell.angle_alpha   90.00
_cell.angle_beta   90.00
_cell.angle_gamma   90.00
#
_symmetry.space_group_name_H-M   'P 1'
#
loop_
_entity.id
_entity.type
_entity.pdbx_description
1 polymer ?
#
loop_
_entity_poly.entity_id
_entity_poly.type
_entity_poly.pdbx_seq_one_letter_code
_entity_poly.pdbx_strand_id
1 'polypeptide(L)'
;KYANPPELVKKLELFHKKFDLPLAQVIHTEAPYYYRRANLDQTEEAFVAHCANALEELIISEGADTIAAFIGEPMLGTGGIVPPPAGYWAAIQVVLKKYDILLVADEVVTGFGRLGSMMGCDHYGMEADLMTIAKGLTSAYAPLSGSIVSKKMWKVLEQGTDENGPIGHGWTYSAHPIGAAAGVANLNLLDELDLITNNRVVGGYLKKTMTDALGDHPHVGEIRGEGMICAVELVRDRDNRVFFDPADKIAPQIAASMA
;
A
#
# COMPACT_ATOMS: atom_id res chain seq x y z
N LYS A 1 -9.99 7.58 -18.64
CA LYS A 1 -10.29 8.50 -17.51
C LYS A 1 -10.95 7.68 -16.44
N TYR A 2 -10.14 6.97 -15.66
CA TYR A 2 -10.61 6.11 -14.60
C TYR A 2 -10.93 7.01 -13.41
N ALA A 3 -12.16 6.95 -12.97
CA ALA A 3 -12.64 7.74 -11.85
C ALA A 3 -12.23 7.05 -10.56
N ASN A 4 -11.06 7.36 -10.04
CA ASN A 4 -10.86 7.21 -8.60
C ASN A 4 -12.04 7.86 -7.88
N PRO A 5 -12.55 7.28 -6.78
CA PRO A 5 -13.64 7.90 -6.05
C PRO A 5 -13.33 9.39 -5.88
N PRO A 6 -14.22 10.31 -6.24
CA PRO A 6 -13.93 11.76 -6.26
C PRO A 6 -13.32 12.29 -4.96
N GLU A 7 -13.58 11.60 -3.86
CA GLU A 7 -13.08 11.94 -2.53
C GLU A 7 -11.64 11.50 -2.27
N LEU A 8 -11.19 10.38 -2.87
CA LEU A 8 -9.79 9.97 -2.81
C LEU A 8 -8.94 10.95 -3.61
N VAL A 9 -9.43 11.36 -4.79
CA VAL A 9 -8.81 12.40 -5.61
C VAL A 9 -8.72 13.71 -4.84
N LYS A 10 -9.78 14.14 -4.15
CA LYS A 10 -9.76 15.35 -3.32
C LYS A 10 -8.78 15.28 -2.14
N LYS A 11 -8.62 14.11 -1.50
CA LYS A 11 -7.60 13.94 -0.47
C LYS A 11 -6.19 14.06 -1.03
N LEU A 12 -5.95 13.47 -2.19
CA LEU A 12 -4.66 13.57 -2.90
C LEU A 12 -4.41 14.98 -3.44
N GLU A 13 -5.43 15.70 -3.91
CA GLU A 13 -5.31 17.09 -4.34
C GLU A 13 -4.71 18.02 -3.26
N LEU A 14 -4.96 17.76 -1.98
CA LEU A 14 -4.38 18.54 -0.91
C LEU A 14 -2.84 18.42 -0.88
N PHE A 15 -2.31 17.25 -1.21
CA PHE A 15 -0.87 17.02 -1.36
C PHE A 15 -0.36 17.52 -2.70
N HIS A 16 -1.15 17.37 -3.77
CA HIS A 16 -0.77 17.73 -5.13
C HIS A 16 -0.68 19.26 -5.33
N LYS A 17 -1.57 20.05 -4.72
CA LYS A 17 -1.66 21.52 -4.93
C LYS A 17 -0.39 22.31 -4.60
N LYS A 18 0.51 21.74 -3.80
CA LYS A 18 1.75 22.41 -3.35
C LYS A 18 3.01 21.87 -4.04
N PHE A 19 2.85 20.92 -4.93
CA PHE A 19 3.93 20.25 -5.66
C PHE A 19 3.50 20.08 -7.12
N ASP A 20 4.45 19.88 -8.02
CA ASP A 20 4.19 19.62 -9.44
C ASP A 20 3.67 18.19 -9.65
N LEU A 21 2.49 17.91 -9.10
CA LEU A 21 1.85 16.60 -9.13
C LEU A 21 0.45 16.68 -9.77
N PRO A 22 -0.06 15.59 -10.36
CA PRO A 22 0.63 14.31 -10.59
C PRO A 22 1.72 14.43 -11.66
N LEU A 23 2.75 13.59 -11.54
CA LEU A 23 3.80 13.49 -12.57
C LEU A 23 3.19 13.00 -13.89
N ALA A 24 3.55 13.63 -15.01
CA ALA A 24 2.99 13.29 -16.32
C ALA A 24 3.30 11.84 -16.77
N GLN A 25 4.39 11.27 -16.26
CA GLN A 25 4.81 9.89 -16.55
C GLN A 25 4.19 8.84 -15.61
N VAL A 26 3.37 9.26 -14.65
CA VAL A 26 2.71 8.35 -13.70
C VAL A 26 1.22 8.37 -13.93
N ILE A 27 0.68 7.21 -14.31
CA ILE A 27 -0.74 7.03 -14.58
C ILE A 27 -1.34 6.17 -13.47
N HIS A 28 -2.52 6.53 -13.01
CA HIS A 28 -3.20 5.82 -11.93
C HIS A 28 -4.30 4.92 -12.49
N THR A 29 -4.41 3.72 -11.93
CA THR A 29 -5.52 2.79 -12.18
C THR A 29 -6.51 2.78 -11.01
N GLU A 30 -7.54 1.93 -11.08
CA GLU A 30 -8.57 1.79 -10.04
C GLU A 30 -7.97 1.34 -8.71
N ALA A 31 -8.34 2.03 -7.63
CA ALA A 31 -7.90 1.66 -6.29
C ALA A 31 -8.71 0.45 -5.75
N PRO A 32 -8.07 -0.51 -5.06
CA PRO A 32 -8.75 -1.71 -4.54
C PRO A 32 -9.60 -1.43 -3.30
N TYR A 33 -10.45 -0.39 -3.34
CA TYR A 33 -11.25 0.04 -2.20
C TYR A 33 -12.70 -0.45 -2.31
N TYR A 34 -12.90 -1.73 -2.01
CA TYR A 34 -14.19 -2.40 -2.17
C TYR A 34 -15.34 -1.73 -1.39
N TYR A 35 -15.10 -1.24 -0.18
CA TYR A 35 -16.13 -0.53 0.59
C TYR A 35 -16.67 0.70 -0.14
N ARG A 36 -15.83 1.42 -0.91
CA ARG A 36 -16.20 2.62 -1.65
C ARG A 36 -16.46 2.38 -3.14
N ARG A 37 -16.74 1.12 -3.55
CA ARG A 37 -17.11 0.82 -4.94
C ARG A 37 -18.36 1.58 -5.39
N ALA A 38 -18.39 1.94 -6.68
CA ALA A 38 -19.51 2.72 -7.24
C ALA A 38 -20.80 1.89 -7.34
N ASN A 39 -20.70 0.61 -7.71
CA ASN A 39 -21.83 -0.31 -7.77
C ASN A 39 -21.90 -1.14 -6.48
N LEU A 40 -22.87 -0.86 -5.63
CA LEU A 40 -23.03 -1.53 -4.33
C LEU A 40 -23.48 -2.99 -4.44
N ASP A 41 -24.11 -3.37 -5.55
CA ASP A 41 -24.55 -4.75 -5.80
C ASP A 41 -23.40 -5.65 -6.32
N GLN A 42 -22.26 -5.06 -6.62
CA GLN A 42 -21.08 -5.78 -7.12
C GLN A 42 -20.50 -6.66 -6.01
N THR A 43 -20.31 -7.95 -6.28
CA THR A 43 -19.59 -8.85 -5.38
C THR A 43 -18.11 -8.52 -5.31
N GLU A 44 -17.43 -9.04 -4.31
CA GLU A 44 -15.98 -8.83 -4.14
C GLU A 44 -15.18 -9.37 -5.33
N GLU A 45 -15.51 -10.56 -5.81
CA GLU A 45 -14.88 -11.17 -6.99
C GLU A 45 -15.10 -10.34 -8.26
N ALA A 46 -16.35 -9.84 -8.44
CA ALA A 46 -16.65 -8.99 -9.58
C ALA A 46 -15.92 -7.65 -9.51
N PHE A 47 -15.69 -7.11 -8.30
CA PHE A 47 -14.91 -5.91 -8.12
C PHE A 47 -13.42 -6.15 -8.40
N VAL A 48 -12.85 -7.28 -7.95
CA VAL A 48 -11.49 -7.67 -8.28
C VAL A 48 -11.30 -7.81 -9.80
N ALA A 49 -12.24 -8.48 -10.47
CA ALA A 49 -12.22 -8.59 -11.93
C ALA A 49 -12.32 -7.21 -12.61
N HIS A 50 -13.15 -6.31 -12.08
CA HIS A 50 -13.23 -4.92 -12.57
C HIS A 50 -11.88 -4.19 -12.45
N CYS A 51 -11.20 -4.27 -11.30
CA CYS A 51 -9.89 -3.65 -11.12
C CYS A 51 -8.83 -4.20 -12.09
N ALA A 52 -8.82 -5.53 -12.29
CA ALA A 52 -7.89 -6.17 -13.24
C ALA A 52 -8.18 -5.76 -14.69
N ASN A 53 -9.44 -5.73 -15.09
CA ASN A 53 -9.85 -5.28 -16.42
C ASN A 53 -9.52 -3.80 -16.65
N ALA A 54 -9.76 -2.94 -15.65
CA ALA A 54 -9.42 -1.52 -15.73
C ALA A 54 -7.91 -1.31 -15.92
N LEU A 55 -7.09 -2.10 -15.23
CA LEU A 55 -5.64 -2.08 -15.44
C LEU A 55 -5.28 -2.55 -16.86
N GLU A 56 -5.88 -3.64 -17.33
CA GLU A 56 -5.61 -4.16 -18.67
C GLU A 56 -6.01 -3.18 -19.78
N GLU A 57 -7.18 -2.56 -19.67
CA GLU A 57 -7.64 -1.54 -20.61
C GLU A 57 -6.69 -0.33 -20.61
N LEU A 58 -6.20 0.09 -19.45
CA LEU A 58 -5.21 1.15 -19.32
C LEU A 58 -3.91 0.78 -20.04
N ILE A 59 -3.39 -0.43 -19.81
CA ILE A 59 -2.17 -0.92 -20.48
C ILE A 59 -2.33 -0.92 -21.99
N ILE A 60 -3.48 -1.38 -22.50
CA ILE A 60 -3.77 -1.40 -23.94
C ILE A 60 -3.85 0.02 -24.49
N SER A 61 -4.49 0.94 -23.79
CA SER A 61 -4.68 2.33 -24.25
C SER A 61 -3.39 3.14 -24.29
N GLU A 62 -2.46 2.89 -23.35
CA GLU A 62 -1.17 3.58 -23.28
C GLU A 62 -0.10 2.91 -24.18
N GLY A 63 -0.28 1.64 -24.52
CA GLY A 63 0.69 0.79 -25.19
C GLY A 63 1.62 0.09 -24.18
N ALA A 64 1.54 -1.24 -24.13
CA ALA A 64 2.27 -2.04 -23.16
C ALA A 64 3.79 -1.83 -23.16
N ASP A 65 4.36 -1.56 -24.34
CA ASP A 65 5.79 -1.28 -24.55
C ASP A 65 6.25 0.09 -24.02
N THR A 66 5.32 0.96 -23.62
CA THR A 66 5.61 2.26 -23.03
C THR A 66 5.59 2.22 -21.49
N ILE A 67 5.16 1.10 -20.89
CA ILE A 67 4.97 0.97 -19.45
C ILE A 67 6.09 0.11 -18.85
N ALA A 68 6.94 0.72 -18.03
CA ALA A 68 8.06 0.01 -17.41
C ALA A 68 7.61 -0.85 -16.22
N ALA A 69 6.76 -0.32 -15.36
CA ALA A 69 6.37 -0.99 -14.12
C ALA A 69 5.00 -0.52 -13.60
N PHE A 70 4.38 -1.39 -12.83
CA PHE A 70 3.27 -1.08 -11.94
C PHE A 70 3.81 -1.00 -10.50
N ILE A 71 3.50 0.08 -9.78
CA ILE A 71 3.84 0.21 -8.37
C ILE A 71 2.56 0.20 -7.52
N GLY A 72 2.57 -0.57 -6.44
CA GLY A 72 1.47 -0.61 -5.49
C GLY A 72 1.89 -1.00 -4.08
N GLU A 73 1.18 -0.45 -3.10
CA GLU A 73 1.31 -0.88 -1.70
C GLU A 73 0.58 -2.22 -1.53
N PRO A 74 1.16 -3.24 -0.85
CA PRO A 74 0.44 -4.50 -0.55
C PRO A 74 -0.93 -4.26 0.08
N MET A 75 -1.01 -3.28 0.97
CA MET A 75 -2.21 -2.68 1.53
C MET A 75 -2.06 -1.17 1.50
N LEU A 76 -3.04 -0.44 0.99
CA LEU A 76 -2.98 1.02 0.95
C LEU A 76 -2.84 1.59 2.37
N GLY A 77 -1.74 2.26 2.64
CA GLY A 77 -1.47 2.90 3.93
C GLY A 77 -2.13 4.27 4.05
N THR A 78 -1.48 5.30 3.54
CA THR A 78 -1.96 6.69 3.59
C THR A 78 -3.29 6.88 2.85
N GLY A 79 -3.59 6.04 1.88
CA GLY A 79 -4.87 6.01 1.16
C GLY A 79 -6.08 5.66 2.02
N GLY A 80 -5.88 5.25 3.29
CA GLY A 80 -6.95 5.02 4.25
C GLY A 80 -6.90 3.67 4.96
N ILE A 81 -5.76 3.03 5.03
CA ILE A 81 -5.56 1.69 5.60
C ILE A 81 -6.56 0.72 4.95
N VAL A 82 -6.40 0.52 3.63
CA VAL A 82 -7.34 -0.28 2.84
C VAL A 82 -6.71 -1.62 2.47
N PRO A 83 -7.10 -2.72 3.14
CA PRO A 83 -6.76 -4.05 2.67
C PRO A 83 -7.34 -4.29 1.28
N PRO A 84 -6.57 -4.84 0.34
CA PRO A 84 -7.13 -5.21 -0.95
C PRO A 84 -8.12 -6.37 -0.79
N PRO A 85 -9.16 -6.44 -1.64
CA PRO A 85 -10.08 -7.58 -1.67
C PRO A 85 -9.35 -8.90 -1.93
N ALA A 86 -9.95 -10.01 -1.47
CA ALA A 86 -9.39 -11.34 -1.69
C ALA A 86 -9.15 -11.61 -3.18
N GLY A 87 -7.95 -12.08 -3.52
CA GLY A 87 -7.58 -12.37 -4.91
C GLY A 87 -7.13 -11.17 -5.77
N TYR A 88 -7.19 -9.94 -5.23
CA TYR A 88 -6.78 -8.74 -5.99
C TYR A 88 -5.35 -8.87 -6.54
N TRP A 89 -4.37 -9.12 -5.69
CA TRP A 89 -2.97 -9.22 -6.14
C TRP A 89 -2.72 -10.38 -7.09
N ALA A 90 -3.44 -11.50 -6.92
CA ALA A 90 -3.37 -12.60 -7.89
C ALA A 90 -3.86 -12.17 -9.27
N ALA A 91 -5.00 -11.47 -9.36
CA ALA A 91 -5.56 -10.98 -10.62
C ALA A 91 -4.66 -9.91 -11.28
N ILE A 92 -4.16 -8.94 -10.51
CA ILE A 92 -3.23 -7.90 -11.00
C ILE A 92 -1.95 -8.54 -11.58
N GLN A 93 -1.35 -9.49 -10.88
CA GLN A 93 -0.13 -10.18 -11.34
C GLN A 93 -0.34 -10.96 -12.64
N VAL A 94 -1.53 -11.53 -12.86
CA VAL A 94 -1.86 -12.17 -14.14
C VAL A 94 -1.81 -11.16 -15.29
N VAL A 95 -2.39 -9.97 -15.09
CA VAL A 95 -2.35 -8.91 -16.11
C VAL A 95 -0.92 -8.43 -16.33
N LEU A 96 -0.16 -8.14 -15.29
CA LEU A 96 1.22 -7.66 -15.42
C LEU A 96 2.13 -8.66 -16.12
N LYS A 97 2.02 -9.95 -15.78
CA LYS A 97 2.78 -11.05 -16.43
C LYS A 97 2.43 -11.19 -17.91
N LYS A 98 1.16 -10.96 -18.28
CA LYS A 98 0.71 -11.03 -19.69
C LYS A 98 1.40 -9.99 -20.57
N TYR A 99 1.71 -8.81 -20.03
CA TYR A 99 2.30 -7.71 -20.77
C TYR A 99 3.79 -7.45 -20.44
N ASP A 100 4.42 -8.36 -19.70
CA ASP A 100 5.83 -8.25 -19.23
C ASP A 100 6.13 -6.92 -18.51
N ILE A 101 5.17 -6.45 -17.70
CA ILE A 101 5.30 -5.25 -16.89
C ILE A 101 5.81 -5.63 -15.51
N LEU A 102 6.84 -4.94 -15.03
CA LEU A 102 7.44 -5.20 -13.71
C LEU A 102 6.49 -4.82 -12.58
N LEU A 103 6.50 -5.61 -11.49
CA LEU A 103 5.79 -5.29 -10.26
C LEU A 103 6.75 -4.70 -9.22
N VAL A 104 6.46 -3.48 -8.78
CA VAL A 104 7.14 -2.81 -7.68
C VAL A 104 6.23 -2.79 -6.45
N ALA A 105 6.65 -3.44 -5.38
CA ALA A 105 5.92 -3.40 -4.11
C ALA A 105 6.41 -2.23 -3.24
N ASP A 106 5.51 -1.34 -2.85
CA ASP A 106 5.78 -0.32 -1.86
C ASP A 106 5.52 -0.87 -0.45
N GLU A 107 6.57 -1.39 0.18
CA GLU A 107 6.56 -1.96 1.54
C GLU A 107 6.90 -0.95 2.63
N VAL A 108 6.92 0.32 2.29
CA VAL A 108 7.29 1.38 3.23
C VAL A 108 6.40 1.37 4.48
N VAL A 109 5.12 1.02 4.36
CA VAL A 109 4.19 0.93 5.50
C VAL A 109 3.99 -0.53 5.94
N THR A 110 3.91 -1.46 5.02
CA THR A 110 3.48 -2.84 5.25
C THR A 110 4.60 -3.77 5.71
N GLY A 111 5.85 -3.41 5.44
CA GLY A 111 7.02 -4.21 5.78
C GLY A 111 7.34 -4.28 7.28
N PHE A 112 8.25 -5.20 7.60
CA PHE A 112 8.85 -5.37 8.93
C PHE A 112 7.83 -5.72 10.04
N GLY A 113 6.95 -6.67 9.74
CA GLY A 113 6.05 -7.24 10.72
C GLY A 113 4.70 -6.53 10.86
N ARG A 114 4.48 -5.41 10.17
CA ARG A 114 3.29 -4.56 10.36
C ARG A 114 1.96 -5.28 10.16
N LEU A 115 1.89 -6.21 9.21
CA LEU A 115 0.70 -7.01 8.90
C LEU A 115 0.70 -8.40 9.57
N GLY A 116 1.69 -8.70 10.43
CA GLY A 116 1.86 -10.03 11.02
C GLY A 116 2.65 -11.01 10.13
N SER A 117 3.27 -10.52 9.09
CA SER A 117 4.28 -11.18 8.24
C SER A 117 5.51 -10.28 8.14
N MET A 118 6.68 -10.79 7.73
CA MET A 118 7.87 -9.95 7.57
C MET A 118 7.61 -8.86 6.53
N MET A 119 7.05 -9.21 5.39
CA MET A 119 6.64 -8.29 4.32
C MET A 119 5.15 -8.41 4.01
N GLY A 120 4.53 -7.34 3.54
CA GLY A 120 3.16 -7.36 3.05
C GLY A 120 3.00 -8.22 1.79
N CYS A 121 4.07 -8.33 0.98
CA CYS A 121 4.14 -9.27 -0.14
C CYS A 121 3.90 -10.71 0.31
N ASP A 122 4.52 -11.16 1.43
CA ASP A 122 4.31 -12.49 1.98
C ASP A 122 2.84 -12.70 2.40
N HIS A 123 2.23 -11.63 2.95
CA HIS A 123 0.84 -11.67 3.43
C HIS A 123 -0.16 -11.85 2.28
N TYR A 124 0.07 -11.16 1.15
CA TYR A 124 -0.86 -11.13 0.01
C TYR A 124 -0.43 -11.97 -1.19
N GLY A 125 0.67 -12.71 -1.11
CA GLY A 125 1.17 -13.53 -2.21
C GLY A 125 1.63 -12.72 -3.41
N MET A 126 2.27 -11.59 -3.17
CA MET A 126 2.87 -10.76 -4.23
C MET A 126 4.28 -11.24 -4.57
N GLU A 127 4.53 -11.47 -5.85
CA GLU A 127 5.85 -11.80 -6.40
C GLU A 127 6.46 -10.55 -7.05
N ALA A 128 6.97 -9.63 -6.22
CA ALA A 128 7.51 -8.36 -6.71
C ALA A 128 8.88 -8.52 -7.39
N ASP A 129 9.09 -7.79 -8.48
CA ASP A 129 10.41 -7.65 -9.14
C ASP A 129 11.30 -6.69 -8.38
N LEU A 130 10.72 -5.63 -7.81
CA LEU A 130 11.39 -4.64 -6.95
C LEU A 130 10.52 -4.35 -5.72
N MET A 131 11.18 -3.85 -4.67
CA MET A 131 10.50 -3.52 -3.42
C MET A 131 11.12 -2.26 -2.81
N THR A 132 10.30 -1.31 -2.34
CA THR A 132 10.78 -0.15 -1.58
C THR A 132 10.57 -0.38 -0.10
N ILE A 133 11.59 -0.08 0.72
CA ILE A 133 11.55 -0.29 2.17
C ILE A 133 12.01 0.95 2.93
N ALA A 134 11.36 1.22 4.07
CA ALA A 134 11.72 2.30 4.98
C ALA A 134 11.06 2.08 6.37
N LYS A 135 10.77 3.13 7.08
CA LYS A 135 10.01 3.20 8.37
C LYS A 135 10.32 2.05 9.34
N GLY A 136 9.58 0.94 9.26
CA GLY A 136 9.75 -0.24 10.11
C GLY A 136 11.15 -0.85 10.06
N LEU A 137 11.92 -0.59 9.02
CA LEU A 137 13.31 -1.05 8.90
C LEU A 137 14.19 -0.64 10.09
N THR A 138 13.99 0.55 10.63
CA THR A 138 14.77 1.05 11.78
C THR A 138 13.91 1.45 12.97
N SER A 139 12.59 1.22 12.93
CA SER A 139 11.62 1.71 13.92
C SER A 139 11.76 3.22 14.21
N ALA A 140 12.18 4.01 13.20
CA ALA A 140 12.43 5.44 13.26
C ALA A 140 13.59 5.90 14.16
N TYR A 141 14.44 5.00 14.64
CA TYR A 141 15.63 5.38 15.43
C TYR A 141 16.70 6.08 14.58
N ALA A 142 16.79 5.75 13.30
CA ALA A 142 17.66 6.44 12.34
C ALA A 142 17.00 6.46 10.95
N PRO A 143 17.23 7.51 10.14
CA PRO A 143 16.73 7.55 8.78
C PRO A 143 17.44 6.50 7.92
N LEU A 144 16.68 5.56 7.38
CA LEU A 144 17.14 4.55 6.45
C LEU A 144 16.00 4.14 5.52
N SER A 145 16.31 4.02 4.27
CA SER A 145 15.44 3.43 3.26
C SER A 145 16.28 2.64 2.26
N GLY A 146 15.62 1.81 1.48
CA GLY A 146 16.30 1.03 0.45
C GLY A 146 15.35 0.56 -0.63
N SER A 147 15.94 0.07 -1.72
CA SER A 147 15.26 -0.66 -2.76
C SER A 147 15.85 -2.06 -2.83
N ILE A 148 15.00 -3.06 -2.79
CA ILE A 148 15.37 -4.46 -2.97
C ILE A 148 15.03 -4.82 -4.41
N VAL A 149 15.93 -5.53 -5.07
CA VAL A 149 15.73 -6.04 -6.42
C VAL A 149 15.71 -7.57 -6.42
N SER A 150 14.84 -8.17 -7.23
CA SER A 150 14.79 -9.62 -7.38
C SER A 150 16.05 -10.16 -8.07
N LYS A 151 16.30 -11.45 -7.92
CA LYS A 151 17.42 -12.10 -8.63
C LYS A 151 17.28 -11.99 -10.16
N LYS A 152 16.06 -11.96 -10.69
CA LYS A 152 15.78 -11.73 -12.12
C LYS A 152 16.29 -10.36 -12.54
N MET A 153 15.91 -9.33 -11.80
CA MET A 153 16.32 -7.95 -12.08
C MET A 153 17.83 -7.74 -11.87
N TRP A 154 18.40 -8.34 -10.82
CA TRP A 154 19.83 -8.24 -10.55
C TRP A 154 20.69 -8.75 -11.70
N LYS A 155 20.33 -9.86 -12.33
CA LYS A 155 21.05 -10.39 -13.49
C LYS A 155 21.05 -9.41 -14.68
N VAL A 156 19.94 -8.72 -14.92
CA VAL A 156 19.86 -7.71 -15.99
C VAL A 156 20.74 -6.50 -15.66
N LEU A 157 20.73 -6.05 -14.40
CA LEU A 157 21.56 -4.94 -13.95
C LEU A 157 23.06 -5.29 -14.01
N GLU A 158 23.43 -6.51 -13.64
CA GLU A 158 24.81 -7.02 -13.68
C GLU A 158 25.32 -7.06 -15.13
N GLN A 159 24.54 -7.67 -16.06
CA GLN A 159 24.86 -7.66 -17.48
C GLN A 159 24.96 -6.23 -18.04
N GLY A 160 24.00 -5.37 -17.72
CA GLY A 160 24.02 -3.97 -18.15
C GLY A 160 25.23 -3.21 -17.65
N THR A 161 25.74 -3.55 -16.46
CA THR A 161 26.98 -2.96 -15.91
C THR A 161 28.21 -3.38 -16.70
N ASP A 162 28.27 -4.64 -17.13
CA ASP A 162 29.39 -5.14 -17.97
C ASP A 162 29.41 -4.49 -19.36
N GLU A 163 28.23 -4.21 -19.92
CA GLU A 163 28.10 -3.63 -21.26
C GLU A 163 28.22 -2.11 -21.29
N ASN A 164 27.66 -1.42 -20.30
CA ASN A 164 27.42 0.03 -20.29
C ASN A 164 28.15 0.77 -19.14
N GLY A 165 28.85 0.04 -18.28
CA GLY A 165 29.46 0.59 -17.08
C GLY A 165 28.51 0.64 -15.87
N PRO A 166 29.00 1.07 -14.69
CA PRO A 166 28.24 1.00 -13.45
C PRO A 166 27.02 1.91 -13.47
N ILE A 167 25.95 1.45 -12.81
CA ILE A 167 24.74 2.25 -12.59
C ILE A 167 25.11 3.49 -11.78
N GLY A 168 25.02 4.66 -12.40
CA GLY A 168 25.35 5.94 -11.78
C GLY A 168 24.29 6.44 -10.78
N HIS A 169 23.65 5.52 -10.01
CA HIS A 169 22.62 5.86 -9.03
C HIS A 169 23.13 5.67 -7.60
N GLY A 170 23.09 6.72 -6.82
CA GLY A 170 23.47 6.72 -5.41
C GLY A 170 23.44 8.12 -4.81
N TRP A 171 23.41 8.19 -3.50
CA TRP A 171 23.42 9.41 -2.72
C TRP A 171 24.67 9.48 -1.89
N THR A 172 25.18 10.67 -1.59
CA THR A 172 26.38 10.86 -0.77
C THR A 172 26.32 10.12 0.57
N TYR A 173 25.14 10.05 1.17
CA TYR A 173 24.94 9.36 2.46
C TYR A 173 24.34 7.95 2.33
N SER A 174 24.35 7.34 1.14
CA SER A 174 23.95 5.93 0.98
C SER A 174 24.83 5.03 1.85
N ALA A 175 24.21 3.98 2.41
CA ALA A 175 24.86 3.03 3.31
C ALA A 175 25.51 3.68 4.55
N HIS A 176 24.96 4.80 5.05
CA HIS A 176 25.46 5.46 6.24
C HIS A 176 25.51 4.48 7.44
N PRO A 177 26.66 4.30 8.12
CA PRO A 177 26.85 3.23 9.09
C PRO A 177 25.89 3.30 10.29
N ILE A 178 25.50 4.49 10.74
CA ILE A 178 24.53 4.64 11.84
C ILE A 178 23.14 4.11 11.43
N GLY A 179 22.69 4.45 10.24
CA GLY A 179 21.41 3.93 9.72
C GLY A 179 21.42 2.42 9.54
N ALA A 180 22.52 1.89 8.96
CA ALA A 180 22.70 0.46 8.77
C ALA A 180 22.75 -0.30 10.12
N ALA A 181 23.50 0.21 11.10
CA ALA A 181 23.57 -0.39 12.44
C ALA A 181 22.20 -0.41 13.15
N ALA A 182 21.43 0.69 13.05
CA ALA A 182 20.08 0.75 13.60
C ALA A 182 19.14 -0.27 12.91
N GLY A 183 19.25 -0.42 11.57
CA GLY A 183 18.49 -1.42 10.82
C GLY A 183 18.82 -2.84 11.27
N VAL A 184 20.11 -3.19 11.37
CA VAL A 184 20.53 -4.52 11.84
C VAL A 184 20.04 -4.80 13.27
N ALA A 185 20.19 -3.84 14.19
CA ALA A 185 19.73 -3.99 15.56
C ALA A 185 18.20 -4.19 15.61
N ASN A 186 17.44 -3.43 14.84
CA ASN A 186 15.99 -3.55 14.79
C ASN A 186 15.54 -4.90 14.20
N LEU A 187 16.17 -5.37 13.13
CA LEU A 187 15.85 -6.67 12.53
C LEU A 187 16.13 -7.82 13.52
N ASN A 188 17.25 -7.76 14.25
CA ASN A 188 17.53 -8.74 15.30
C ASN A 188 16.47 -8.73 16.40
N LEU A 189 16.02 -7.56 16.85
CA LEU A 189 14.95 -7.44 17.85
C LEU A 189 13.59 -7.98 17.35
N LEU A 190 13.25 -7.80 16.07
CA LEU A 190 12.05 -8.38 15.49
C LEU A 190 12.04 -9.91 15.63
N ASP A 191 13.20 -10.53 15.41
CA ASP A 191 13.39 -11.99 15.49
C ASP A 191 13.50 -12.46 16.95
N GLU A 192 14.41 -11.90 17.73
CA GLU A 192 14.69 -12.27 19.13
C GLU A 192 13.44 -12.17 20.04
N LEU A 193 12.59 -11.18 19.82
CA LEU A 193 11.37 -10.93 20.59
C LEU A 193 10.11 -11.52 19.94
N ASP A 194 10.26 -12.22 18.83
CA ASP A 194 9.14 -12.79 18.05
C ASP A 194 8.00 -11.77 17.81
N LEU A 195 8.38 -10.56 17.42
CA LEU A 195 7.44 -9.44 17.29
C LEU A 195 6.43 -9.63 16.15
N ILE A 196 6.74 -10.44 15.16
CA ILE A 196 5.81 -10.76 14.07
C ILE A 196 4.64 -11.61 14.58
N THR A 197 4.92 -12.64 15.38
CA THR A 197 3.88 -13.45 16.03
C THR A 197 3.09 -12.61 17.04
N ASN A 198 3.76 -11.80 17.85
CA ASN A 198 3.09 -10.87 18.77
C ASN A 198 2.13 -9.93 17.99
N ASN A 199 2.55 -9.42 16.85
CA ASN A 199 1.69 -8.57 16.01
C ASN A 199 0.42 -9.30 15.58
N ARG A 200 0.51 -10.55 15.15
CA ARG A 200 -0.67 -11.34 14.76
C ARG A 200 -1.67 -11.50 15.92
N VAL A 201 -1.17 -11.79 17.10
CA VAL A 201 -2.01 -11.99 18.30
C VAL A 201 -2.65 -10.68 18.74
N VAL A 202 -1.82 -9.66 18.94
CA VAL A 202 -2.29 -8.35 19.43
C VAL A 202 -3.12 -7.62 18.38
N GLY A 203 -2.77 -7.74 17.10
CA GLY A 203 -3.54 -7.17 15.99
C GLY A 203 -4.94 -7.80 15.89
N GLY A 204 -5.05 -9.12 16.02
CA GLY A 204 -6.34 -9.80 16.10
C GLY A 204 -7.19 -9.33 17.29
N TYR A 205 -6.56 -9.17 18.46
CA TYR A 205 -7.23 -8.60 19.65
C TYR A 205 -7.68 -7.16 19.40
N LEU A 206 -6.82 -6.32 18.84
CA LEU A 206 -7.14 -4.91 18.50
C LEU A 206 -8.36 -4.84 17.57
N LYS A 207 -8.34 -5.56 16.45
CA LYS A 207 -9.44 -5.57 15.47
C LYS A 207 -10.75 -6.05 16.11
N LYS A 208 -10.69 -7.13 16.88
CA LYS A 208 -11.85 -7.64 17.61
C LYS A 208 -12.41 -6.62 18.59
N THR A 209 -11.56 -6.03 19.43
CA THR A 209 -11.99 -5.04 20.43
C THR A 209 -12.61 -3.81 19.80
N MET A 210 -12.02 -3.31 18.69
CA MET A 210 -12.61 -2.20 17.94
C MET A 210 -13.97 -2.58 17.35
N THR A 211 -14.10 -3.79 16.81
CA THR A 211 -15.36 -4.28 16.25
C THR A 211 -16.43 -4.44 17.35
N ASP A 212 -16.08 -5.00 18.48
CA ASP A 212 -17.02 -5.18 19.62
C ASP A 212 -17.48 -3.83 20.18
N ALA A 213 -16.59 -2.82 20.22
CA ALA A 213 -16.90 -1.51 20.80
C ALA A 213 -17.61 -0.55 19.83
N LEU A 214 -17.30 -0.63 18.54
CA LEU A 214 -17.72 0.39 17.56
C LEU A 214 -18.55 -0.18 16.42
N GLY A 215 -18.62 -1.51 16.26
CA GLY A 215 -19.26 -2.16 15.13
C GLY A 215 -20.73 -1.83 14.94
N ASP A 216 -21.47 -1.54 16.02
CA ASP A 216 -22.88 -1.18 15.97
C ASP A 216 -23.13 0.34 15.97
N HIS A 217 -22.07 1.16 15.98
CA HIS A 217 -22.23 2.60 16.01
C HIS A 217 -22.79 3.12 14.67
N PRO A 218 -23.84 3.96 14.66
CA PRO A 218 -24.54 4.40 13.44
C PRO A 218 -23.67 5.19 12.46
N HIS A 219 -22.55 5.75 12.94
CA HIS A 219 -21.59 6.49 12.12
C HIS A 219 -20.33 5.72 11.80
N VAL A 220 -20.30 4.41 12.06
CA VAL A 220 -19.19 3.52 11.68
C VAL A 220 -19.64 2.65 10.51
N GLY A 221 -19.09 2.91 9.34
CA GLY A 221 -19.39 2.17 8.13
C GLY A 221 -18.58 0.88 7.99
N GLU A 222 -17.31 0.95 8.34
CA GLU A 222 -16.39 -0.18 8.24
C GLU A 222 -15.29 -0.08 9.29
N ILE A 223 -14.90 -1.21 9.84
CA ILE A 223 -13.66 -1.37 10.63
C ILE A 223 -12.76 -2.31 9.83
N ARG A 224 -11.63 -1.80 9.36
CA ARG A 224 -10.71 -2.51 8.47
C ARG A 224 -9.29 -2.44 8.97
N GLY A 225 -8.44 -3.28 8.41
CA GLY A 225 -7.02 -3.35 8.69
C GLY A 225 -6.53 -4.77 8.90
N GLU A 226 -5.22 -4.93 8.98
CA GLU A 226 -4.52 -6.18 9.19
C GLU A 226 -3.37 -5.99 10.18
N GLY A 227 -3.10 -7.01 11.02
CA GLY A 227 -2.07 -6.91 12.04
C GLY A 227 -2.31 -5.71 12.96
N MET A 228 -1.28 -4.91 13.18
CA MET A 228 -1.31 -3.72 14.05
C MET A 228 -1.65 -2.42 13.30
N ILE A 229 -2.32 -2.52 12.16
CA ILE A 229 -2.87 -1.36 11.45
C ILE A 229 -4.38 -1.52 11.33
N CYS A 230 -5.12 -0.61 11.95
CA CYS A 230 -6.58 -0.55 11.88
C CYS A 230 -7.07 0.84 11.53
N ALA A 231 -8.21 0.90 10.86
CA ALA A 231 -8.92 2.13 10.57
C ALA A 231 -10.43 1.95 10.73
N VAL A 232 -11.09 3.07 11.03
CA VAL A 232 -12.54 3.16 11.09
C VAL A 232 -13.00 4.09 9.97
N GLU A 233 -13.89 3.59 9.12
CA GLU A 233 -14.56 4.42 8.13
C GLU A 233 -15.74 5.13 8.80
N LEU A 234 -15.68 6.45 8.80
CA LEU A 234 -16.76 7.27 9.37
C LEU A 234 -17.76 7.64 8.28
N VAL A 235 -19.04 7.38 8.56
CA VAL A 235 -20.16 7.64 7.64
C VAL A 235 -21.23 8.45 8.34
N ARG A 236 -21.97 9.26 7.56
CA ARG A 236 -23.12 9.99 8.05
C ARG A 236 -24.34 9.08 8.22
N ASP A 237 -24.48 8.14 7.29
CA ASP A 237 -25.54 7.12 7.29
C ASP A 237 -24.90 5.79 6.86
N ARG A 238 -24.94 4.83 7.77
CA ARG A 238 -24.33 3.51 7.58
C ARG A 238 -25.09 2.66 6.55
N ASP A 239 -26.41 2.67 6.63
CA ASP A 239 -27.26 1.79 5.84
C ASP A 239 -27.23 2.18 4.36
N ASN A 240 -27.20 3.48 4.09
CA ASN A 240 -27.14 4.04 2.75
C ASN A 240 -25.73 4.38 2.29
N ARG A 241 -24.69 4.10 3.10
CA ARG A 241 -23.28 4.44 2.85
C ARG A 241 -23.07 5.92 2.45
N VAL A 242 -23.79 6.82 3.13
CA VAL A 242 -23.60 8.26 2.94
C VAL A 242 -22.42 8.74 3.76
N PHE A 243 -21.41 9.27 3.10
CA PHE A 243 -20.21 9.79 3.76
C PHE A 243 -20.44 11.21 4.31
N PHE A 244 -19.67 11.58 5.34
CA PHE A 244 -19.61 12.98 5.78
C PHE A 244 -18.98 13.86 4.71
N ASP A 245 -19.42 15.12 4.61
CA ASP A 245 -18.72 16.09 3.78
C ASP A 245 -17.29 16.29 4.35
N PRO A 246 -16.25 16.25 3.52
CA PRO A 246 -14.89 16.56 3.95
C PRO A 246 -14.74 17.92 4.65
N ALA A 247 -15.61 18.88 4.31
CA ALA A 247 -15.66 20.20 4.98
C ALA A 247 -16.06 20.12 6.44
N ASP A 248 -16.80 19.09 6.85
CA ASP A 248 -17.23 18.89 8.25
C ASP A 248 -16.06 18.53 9.17
N LYS A 249 -14.92 18.07 8.63
CA LYS A 249 -13.70 17.73 9.38
C LYS A 249 -13.95 16.81 10.58
N ILE A 250 -14.85 15.83 10.45
CA ILE A 250 -15.27 14.96 11.58
C ILE A 250 -14.09 14.21 12.20
N ALA A 251 -13.24 13.57 11.37
CA ALA A 251 -12.08 12.83 11.90
C ALA A 251 -11.08 13.74 12.68
N PRO A 252 -10.71 14.94 12.20
CA PRO A 252 -9.96 15.91 13.01
C PRO A 252 -10.64 16.32 14.30
N GLN A 253 -11.96 16.50 14.33
CA GLN A 253 -12.70 16.84 15.56
C GLN A 253 -12.64 15.71 16.58
N ILE A 254 -12.84 14.46 16.15
CA ILE A 254 -12.70 13.28 17.03
C ILE A 254 -11.28 13.21 17.58
N ALA A 255 -10.26 13.32 16.72
CA ALA A 255 -8.88 13.30 17.17
C ALA A 255 -8.56 14.39 18.20
N ALA A 256 -9.08 15.60 18.00
CA ALA A 256 -8.92 16.69 18.95
C ALA A 256 -9.64 16.47 20.31
N SER A 257 -10.76 15.73 20.30
CA SER A 257 -11.49 15.40 21.53
C SER A 257 -10.84 14.28 22.36
N MET A 258 -9.88 13.55 21.75
CA MET A 258 -9.16 12.45 22.40
C MET A 258 -7.78 12.87 22.94
N ALA A 259 -7.33 14.08 22.61
CA ALA A 259 -6.04 14.65 23.04
C ALA A 259 -6.18 15.42 24.35
#